data_3f711f5c7114b1ee50d1960f5a1d9367
#
_entry.id   3f711f5c7114b1ee50d1960f5a1d9367
#
_cell.length_a   1.000
_cell.length_b   1.000
_cell.length_c   1.000
_cell.angle_alpha   90.00
_cell.angle_beta   90.00
_cell.angle_gamma   90.00
#
_symmetry.space_group_name_H-M   'P 1'
#
loop_
_entity.id
_entity.type
_entity.pdbx_description
1 polymer ?
#
loop_
_entity_poly.entity_id
_entity_poly.type
_entity_poly.pdbx_seq_one_letter_code
_entity_poly.pdbx_strand_id
1 'polypeptide(L)'
;MTGQPARADSAGRGFDALCLLLALALLAALVALTLWLWQGRQRPLLLAPAIGELSDCLEMAAPHAPLEAACTGERGSAAARIESTLGALGPRRSVDGRFELGYTLVVPLLNLFEPKGDGWVVDRQALRRIANTVQSVDRPVVLYLFSTHFSESAPIEPVLAQDPANMAHTPQGPLPPEKYLGWPLYPWSIARTDNGVTQRRDEAIRALTQTLCALPADARGRIAGINLLGEVHHLYPDFEAGMGYNRPYVLTDYSPASRAGFRQWLRQRFKGDVAALNAYLGARFASFDQIEPPSRDIRRERLDHFWQHLDDAAAGTLAISGWAHDGALPAGRTPWVRVYLDGQPVGRVPAHFVRQDVLQAKPEFGTAEVGWRYDLRFADQPPGRHRIDIALEGDDGALRLLGTRHFSVMDRDQTPPVDAPLRQPLPPMVAPGAGVQFWVDAPQDERAVFYNPLVPLWHAFRGQQVVDYLAHFDHLLDQSCLADVPHRTQQIYPAEKAGWDGTRFASEQSLLPFGDVRLGINLYGEAAYDDSFFDWLARSRQPVYSVTEFHPLRAMSADELRRVLLRHQAHGAQSLSFFLHPPPAGGVRTEPIANPYALDPGNPLNGSDALYGAMRQVMRR
;
A
#
# COMPACT_ATOMS: atom_id res chain seq x y z
N MET A 1 -60.25 -29.44 66.75
CA MET A 1 -60.12 -28.88 65.40
C MET A 1 -58.76 -28.15 65.37
N THR A 2 -57.75 -28.85 64.95
CA THR A 2 -56.37 -28.38 64.99
C THR A 2 -55.94 -28.07 63.53
N GLY A 3 -55.72 -26.77 63.25
CA GLY A 3 -55.20 -26.31 61.97
C GLY A 3 -53.68 -26.53 61.88
N GLN A 4 -53.26 -27.25 60.86
CA GLN A 4 -51.86 -27.39 60.46
C GLN A 4 -51.37 -26.12 59.76
N PRO A 5 -50.18 -25.57 60.06
CA PRO A 5 -49.61 -24.48 59.30
C PRO A 5 -48.97 -25.04 58.01
N ALA A 6 -49.21 -24.37 56.89
CA ALA A 6 -48.63 -24.64 55.60
C ALA A 6 -47.10 -24.50 55.61
N ARG A 7 -46.37 -25.50 55.15
CA ARG A 7 -44.95 -25.42 54.85
C ARG A 7 -44.76 -24.53 53.59
N ALA A 8 -44.25 -23.37 53.79
CA ALA A 8 -43.89 -22.43 52.73
C ALA A 8 -42.57 -22.82 52.08
N ASP A 9 -42.57 -22.78 50.76
CA ASP A 9 -41.53 -23.00 49.77
C ASP A 9 -40.10 -22.54 50.13
N SER A 10 -39.28 -23.46 50.60
CA SER A 10 -37.82 -23.23 50.70
C SER A 10 -37.06 -23.53 49.39
N ALA A 11 -37.69 -24.27 48.47
CA ALA A 11 -37.09 -24.67 47.19
C ALA A 11 -37.01 -23.52 46.16
N GLY A 12 -37.97 -22.60 46.13
CA GLY A 12 -37.99 -21.47 45.22
C GLY A 12 -36.88 -20.45 45.50
N ARG A 13 -36.61 -20.19 46.79
CA ARG A 13 -35.56 -19.19 47.21
C ARG A 13 -34.13 -19.65 46.87
N GLY A 14 -33.89 -20.98 46.82
CA GLY A 14 -32.56 -21.52 46.46
C GLY A 14 -32.30 -21.43 44.96
N PHE A 15 -33.34 -21.60 44.13
CA PHE A 15 -33.23 -21.48 42.68
C PHE A 15 -33.03 -20.03 42.26
N ASP A 16 -33.76 -19.08 42.84
CA ASP A 16 -33.57 -17.63 42.54
C ASP A 16 -32.18 -17.12 42.98
N ALA A 17 -31.66 -17.59 44.12
CA ALA A 17 -30.31 -17.27 44.53
C ALA A 17 -29.23 -17.83 43.61
N LEU A 18 -29.42 -19.05 43.07
CA LEU A 18 -28.50 -19.66 42.10
C LEU A 18 -28.53 -18.91 40.76
N CYS A 19 -29.71 -18.53 40.27
CA CYS A 19 -29.86 -17.73 39.06
C CYS A 19 -29.24 -16.35 39.23
N LEU A 20 -29.35 -15.69 40.37
CA LEU A 20 -28.72 -14.41 40.67
C LEU A 20 -27.19 -14.53 40.69
N LEU A 21 -26.65 -15.58 41.30
CA LEU A 21 -25.20 -15.84 41.32
C LEU A 21 -24.63 -16.12 39.93
N LEU A 22 -25.34 -16.87 39.08
CA LEU A 22 -24.95 -17.11 37.70
C LEU A 22 -25.00 -15.85 36.85
N ALA A 23 -26.02 -15.00 37.02
CA ALA A 23 -26.13 -13.72 36.34
C ALA A 23 -24.98 -12.75 36.76
N LEU A 24 -24.65 -12.71 38.05
CA LEU A 24 -23.52 -11.91 38.54
C LEU A 24 -22.16 -12.42 38.04
N ALA A 25 -21.98 -13.73 37.98
CA ALA A 25 -20.76 -14.34 37.45
C ALA A 25 -20.59 -14.05 35.92
N LEU A 26 -21.68 -14.13 35.16
CA LEU A 26 -21.72 -13.77 33.74
C LEU A 26 -21.43 -12.28 33.53
N LEU A 27 -22.01 -11.41 34.34
CA LEU A 27 -21.76 -9.97 34.30
C LEU A 27 -20.28 -9.65 34.64
N ALA A 28 -19.74 -10.29 35.67
CA ALA A 28 -18.32 -10.14 36.04
C ALA A 28 -17.39 -10.64 34.94
N ALA A 29 -17.71 -11.78 34.27
CA ALA A 29 -16.95 -12.29 33.14
C ALA A 29 -17.03 -11.36 31.93
N LEU A 30 -18.19 -10.78 31.63
CA LEU A 30 -18.36 -9.78 30.57
C LEU A 30 -17.59 -8.49 30.87
N VAL A 31 -17.62 -8.02 32.09
CA VAL A 31 -16.84 -6.85 32.53
C VAL A 31 -15.34 -7.14 32.47
N ALA A 32 -14.89 -8.30 32.92
CA ALA A 32 -13.49 -8.72 32.80
C ALA A 32 -13.04 -8.84 31.34
N LEU A 33 -13.88 -9.41 30.47
CA LEU A 33 -13.61 -9.51 29.03
C LEU A 33 -13.56 -8.13 28.37
N THR A 34 -14.50 -7.24 28.72
CA THR A 34 -14.50 -5.86 28.19
C THR A 34 -13.29 -5.07 28.69
N LEU A 35 -12.89 -5.22 29.94
CA LEU A 35 -11.68 -4.61 30.49
C LEU A 35 -10.43 -5.21 29.86
N TRP A 36 -10.38 -6.51 29.61
CA TRP A 36 -9.26 -7.17 28.92
C TRP A 36 -9.15 -6.70 27.47
N LEU A 37 -10.26 -6.62 26.75
CA LEU A 37 -10.31 -6.07 25.38
C LEU A 37 -9.95 -4.58 25.37
N TRP A 38 -10.36 -3.82 26.39
CA TRP A 38 -10.03 -2.41 26.52
C TRP A 38 -8.55 -2.19 26.86
N GLN A 39 -7.96 -3.01 27.75
CA GLN A 39 -6.53 -2.98 28.06
C GLN A 39 -5.68 -3.43 26.86
N GLY A 40 -6.14 -4.40 26.06
CA GLY A 40 -5.50 -4.80 24.81
C GLY A 40 -5.48 -3.66 23.77
N ARG A 41 -6.52 -2.80 23.76
CA ARG A 41 -6.59 -1.58 22.93
C ARG A 41 -5.72 -0.43 23.47
N GLN A 42 -5.19 -0.55 24.68
CA GLN A 42 -4.37 0.50 25.32
C GLN A 42 -2.86 0.25 25.21
N ARG A 43 -2.42 -0.75 24.42
CA ARG A 43 -0.99 -0.85 24.13
C ARG A 43 -0.53 0.42 23.41
N PRO A 44 0.63 0.99 23.81
CA PRO A 44 1.15 2.15 23.11
C PRO A 44 1.30 1.85 21.63
N LEU A 45 0.93 2.81 20.78
CA LEU A 45 1.23 2.71 19.36
C LEU A 45 2.74 2.80 19.18
N LEU A 46 3.34 1.77 18.56
CA LEU A 46 4.76 1.78 18.25
C LEU A 46 5.01 2.74 17.07
N LEU A 47 5.76 3.81 17.32
CA LEU A 47 6.30 4.69 16.29
C LEU A 47 7.70 4.18 15.94
N ALA A 48 7.83 3.55 14.77
CA ALA A 48 9.06 2.87 14.35
C ALA A 48 9.61 3.49 13.06
N PRO A 49 10.21 4.70 13.10
CA PRO A 49 10.74 5.34 11.91
C PRO A 49 11.83 4.49 11.24
N ALA A 50 11.81 4.48 9.89
CA ALA A 50 12.93 4.05 9.07
C ALA A 50 13.95 5.20 9.03
N ILE A 51 15.12 4.98 9.61
CA ILE A 51 16.15 6.00 9.75
C ILE A 51 17.04 5.95 8.50
N GLY A 52 17.20 7.09 7.83
CA GLY A 52 18.11 7.23 6.69
C GLY A 52 19.59 7.11 7.10
N GLU A 53 20.45 6.89 6.12
CA GLU A 53 21.91 6.79 6.30
C GLU A 53 22.38 5.65 7.23
N LEU A 54 21.50 4.69 7.59
CA LEU A 54 21.92 3.51 8.35
C LEU A 54 22.68 2.50 7.49
N SER A 55 22.46 2.52 6.17
CA SER A 55 23.23 1.72 5.21
C SER A 55 24.73 1.90 5.40
N ASP A 56 25.20 3.12 5.68
CA ASP A 56 26.60 3.42 5.96
C ASP A 56 27.19 2.64 7.15
N CYS A 57 26.34 2.12 8.01
CA CYS A 57 26.73 1.31 9.15
C CYS A 57 26.44 -0.20 8.98
N LEU A 58 25.47 -0.56 8.16
CA LEU A 58 24.94 -1.93 8.11
C LEU A 58 25.36 -2.68 6.86
N GLU A 59 25.49 -2.00 5.74
CA GLU A 59 25.87 -2.59 4.47
C GLU A 59 27.38 -2.58 4.27
N MET A 60 27.89 -3.34 3.31
CA MET A 60 29.24 -3.13 2.82
C MET A 60 29.35 -1.70 2.31
N ALA A 61 30.40 -1.00 2.74
CA ALA A 61 30.69 0.30 2.19
C ALA A 61 30.70 0.24 0.66
N ALA A 62 29.93 1.13 0.03
CA ALA A 62 30.19 1.43 -1.36
C ALA A 62 31.70 1.73 -1.51
N PRO A 63 32.33 1.39 -2.64
CA PRO A 63 33.79 1.55 -2.80
C PRO A 63 34.33 2.94 -2.49
N HIS A 64 33.46 3.91 -2.24
CA HIS A 64 33.75 5.32 -2.11
C HIS A 64 33.47 5.96 -0.74
N ALA A 65 32.81 5.24 0.19
CA ALA A 65 32.53 5.76 1.53
C ALA A 65 32.96 4.74 2.60
N PRO A 66 34.04 4.96 3.34
CA PRO A 66 34.42 4.09 4.44
C PRO A 66 33.35 4.14 5.54
N LEU A 67 33.01 2.97 6.09
CA LEU A 67 32.12 2.89 7.25
C LEU A 67 32.70 3.74 8.39
N GLU A 68 31.82 4.41 9.14
CA GLU A 68 32.24 5.10 10.37
C GLU A 68 32.93 4.13 11.34
N ALA A 69 33.94 4.60 12.05
CA ALA A 69 34.72 3.76 12.98
C ALA A 69 33.85 3.05 14.02
N ALA A 70 32.74 3.69 14.46
CA ALA A 70 31.76 3.09 15.38
C ALA A 70 30.97 1.92 14.77
N CYS A 71 30.90 1.84 13.44
CA CYS A 71 30.14 0.83 12.70
C CYS A 71 30.99 -0.37 12.27
N THR A 72 32.32 -0.29 12.40
CA THR A 72 33.26 -1.31 11.92
C THR A 72 33.69 -2.31 12.98
N GLY A 73 34.28 -3.46 12.54
CA GLY A 73 34.79 -4.52 13.41
C GLY A 73 33.70 -5.45 13.97
N GLU A 74 34.10 -6.41 14.80
CA GLU A 74 33.20 -7.42 15.35
C GLU A 74 32.10 -6.84 16.29
N ARG A 75 32.37 -5.70 16.92
CA ARG A 75 31.44 -4.98 17.81
C ARG A 75 30.77 -3.80 17.15
N GLY A 76 30.97 -3.60 15.86
CA GLY A 76 30.35 -2.50 15.10
C GLY A 76 28.83 -2.61 15.08
N SER A 77 28.14 -1.48 15.21
CA SER A 77 26.67 -1.39 15.17
C SER A 77 26.22 0.02 14.81
N ALA A 78 24.98 0.16 14.36
CA ALA A 78 24.35 1.47 14.12
C ALA A 78 23.71 2.07 15.39
N ALA A 79 23.92 1.48 16.57
CA ALA A 79 23.19 1.83 17.79
C ALA A 79 23.36 3.29 18.18
N ALA A 80 24.58 3.85 18.12
CA ALA A 80 24.82 5.24 18.48
C ALA A 80 24.07 6.23 17.58
N ARG A 81 24.02 5.94 16.26
CA ARG A 81 23.28 6.76 15.29
C ARG A 81 21.78 6.66 15.51
N ILE A 82 21.24 5.44 15.74
CA ILE A 82 19.83 5.23 16.03
C ILE A 82 19.43 5.99 17.30
N GLU A 83 20.15 5.80 18.40
CA GLU A 83 19.79 6.42 19.67
C GLU A 83 19.91 7.95 19.63
N SER A 84 20.93 8.51 18.95
CA SER A 84 21.05 9.96 18.78
C SER A 84 19.88 10.53 17.95
N THR A 85 19.49 9.85 16.87
CA THR A 85 18.39 10.27 16.00
C THR A 85 17.06 10.22 16.71
N LEU A 86 16.76 9.11 17.38
CA LEU A 86 15.52 8.94 18.14
C LEU A 86 15.46 9.87 19.35
N GLY A 87 16.61 10.08 20.04
CA GLY A 87 16.73 11.01 21.16
C GLY A 87 16.46 12.46 20.77
N ALA A 88 16.87 12.86 19.56
CA ALA A 88 16.52 14.18 19.01
C ALA A 88 15.02 14.36 18.76
N LEU A 89 14.32 13.26 18.37
CA LEU A 89 12.89 13.27 18.15
C LEU A 89 12.11 13.29 19.48
N GLY A 90 12.50 12.50 20.49
CA GLY A 90 11.84 12.49 21.77
C GLY A 90 12.24 11.35 22.73
N PRO A 91 11.57 11.26 23.88
CA PRO A 91 11.78 10.17 24.83
C PRO A 91 11.30 8.82 24.25
N ARG A 92 11.75 7.69 24.85
CA ARG A 92 11.31 6.34 24.45
C ARG A 92 9.79 6.19 24.52
N ARG A 93 9.15 6.76 25.53
CA ARG A 93 7.67 6.78 25.64
C ARG A 93 7.19 8.21 25.78
N SER A 94 6.06 8.52 25.15
CA SER A 94 5.38 9.79 25.39
C SER A 94 4.98 9.91 26.87
N VAL A 95 4.84 11.14 27.37
CA VAL A 95 4.54 11.39 28.80
C VAL A 95 3.19 10.76 29.21
N ASP A 96 2.22 10.76 28.29
CA ASP A 96 0.91 10.13 28.50
C ASP A 96 0.91 8.60 28.27
N GLY A 97 2.05 8.01 27.88
CA GLY A 97 2.21 6.57 27.65
C GLY A 97 1.51 6.02 26.42
N ARG A 98 0.94 6.89 25.56
CA ARG A 98 0.17 6.47 24.37
C ARG A 98 1.04 6.02 23.20
N PHE A 99 2.27 6.50 23.12
CA PHE A 99 3.22 6.22 22.06
C PHE A 99 4.53 5.66 22.61
N GLU A 100 5.10 4.68 21.92
CA GLU A 100 6.44 4.14 22.19
C GLU A 100 7.31 4.32 20.95
N LEU A 101 8.50 4.89 21.13
CA LEU A 101 9.44 5.16 20.04
C LEU A 101 10.43 4.02 19.91
N GLY A 102 10.29 3.23 18.85
CA GLY A 102 11.23 2.24 18.38
C GLY A 102 11.86 2.66 17.05
N TYR A 103 12.25 1.70 16.23
CA TYR A 103 12.81 1.96 14.90
C TYR A 103 12.49 0.84 13.91
N THR A 104 12.51 1.16 12.63
CA THR A 104 12.52 0.19 11.55
C THR A 104 13.94 0.02 11.05
N LEU A 105 14.43 -1.21 11.10
CA LEU A 105 15.73 -1.59 10.58
C LEU A 105 15.55 -2.14 9.17
N VAL A 106 15.94 -1.33 8.18
CA VAL A 106 15.92 -1.74 6.78
C VAL A 106 17.09 -2.69 6.53
N VAL A 107 16.80 -3.86 6.01
CA VAL A 107 17.78 -4.90 5.67
C VAL A 107 17.70 -5.19 4.16
N PRO A 108 18.54 -4.53 3.34
CA PRO A 108 18.60 -4.78 1.91
C PRO A 108 19.19 -6.15 1.63
N LEU A 109 18.35 -7.13 1.27
CA LEU A 109 18.73 -8.54 1.22
C LEU A 109 19.86 -8.84 0.23
N LEU A 110 19.87 -8.19 -0.92
CA LEU A 110 20.89 -8.40 -1.95
C LEU A 110 22.22 -7.69 -1.63
N ASN A 111 22.19 -6.66 -0.78
CA ASN A 111 23.41 -6.00 -0.30
C ASN A 111 24.16 -6.84 0.75
N LEU A 112 23.57 -7.94 1.23
CA LEU A 112 24.20 -8.87 2.15
C LEU A 112 25.14 -9.87 1.44
N PHE A 113 25.53 -9.62 0.20
CA PHE A 113 26.45 -10.49 -0.54
C PHE A 113 27.77 -9.80 -0.87
N GLU A 114 28.86 -10.53 -0.68
CA GLU A 114 30.19 -10.13 -1.09
C GLU A 114 30.75 -11.07 -2.16
N PRO A 115 31.57 -10.59 -3.10
CA PRO A 115 32.20 -11.45 -4.10
C PRO A 115 33.25 -12.36 -3.43
N LYS A 116 33.30 -13.64 -3.84
CA LYS A 116 34.29 -14.60 -3.39
C LYS A 116 34.68 -15.54 -4.53
N GLY A 117 35.92 -15.41 -5.03
CA GLY A 117 36.32 -16.08 -6.26
C GLY A 117 35.43 -15.69 -7.42
N ASP A 118 34.90 -16.66 -8.15
CA ASP A 118 33.96 -16.43 -9.26
C ASP A 118 32.48 -16.39 -8.81
N GLY A 119 32.22 -16.38 -7.51
CA GLY A 119 30.86 -16.46 -6.96
C GLY A 119 30.56 -15.40 -5.90
N TRP A 120 29.41 -15.57 -5.25
CA TRP A 120 28.89 -14.68 -4.22
C TRP A 120 28.59 -15.46 -2.95
N VAL A 121 28.97 -14.89 -1.80
CA VAL A 121 28.68 -15.44 -0.47
C VAL A 121 28.04 -14.39 0.40
N VAL A 122 27.32 -14.83 1.42
CA VAL A 122 26.70 -13.88 2.37
C VAL A 122 27.77 -13.21 3.22
N ASP A 123 27.74 -11.89 3.30
CA ASP A 123 28.60 -11.07 4.16
C ASP A 123 28.26 -11.28 5.65
N ARG A 124 29.07 -12.09 6.31
CA ARG A 124 28.88 -12.39 7.74
C ARG A 124 29.19 -11.20 8.64
N GLN A 125 29.96 -10.20 8.16
CA GLN A 125 30.23 -9.00 8.96
C GLN A 125 29.02 -8.05 8.94
N ALA A 126 28.36 -7.88 7.78
CA ALA A 126 27.10 -7.15 7.68
C ALA A 126 26.03 -7.77 8.60
N LEU A 127 25.87 -9.09 8.56
CA LEU A 127 24.94 -9.79 9.45
C LEU A 127 25.27 -9.58 10.94
N ARG A 128 26.55 -9.59 11.33
CA ARG A 128 26.95 -9.29 12.71
C ARG A 128 26.63 -7.84 13.10
N ARG A 129 26.85 -6.86 12.21
CA ARG A 129 26.49 -5.46 12.48
C ARG A 129 24.99 -5.30 12.70
N ILE A 130 24.16 -5.97 11.91
CA ILE A 130 22.70 -6.00 12.09
C ILE A 130 22.35 -6.59 13.46
N ALA A 131 22.89 -7.77 13.80
CA ALA A 131 22.63 -8.43 15.07
C ALA A 131 23.11 -7.59 16.27
N ASN A 132 24.31 -7.01 16.20
CA ASN A 132 24.84 -6.11 17.22
C ASN A 132 23.94 -4.87 17.40
N THR A 133 23.38 -4.34 16.32
CA THR A 133 22.44 -3.22 16.37
C THR A 133 21.18 -3.60 17.14
N VAL A 134 20.55 -4.73 16.79
CA VAL A 134 19.37 -5.25 17.51
C VAL A 134 19.69 -5.49 18.99
N GLN A 135 20.88 -6.02 19.29
CA GLN A 135 21.30 -6.30 20.67
C GLN A 135 21.58 -5.01 21.47
N SER A 136 22.16 -3.99 20.84
CA SER A 136 22.66 -2.79 21.54
C SER A 136 21.61 -1.72 21.71
N VAL A 137 20.58 -1.66 20.86
CA VAL A 137 19.47 -0.70 20.96
C VAL A 137 18.38 -1.28 21.84
N ASP A 138 18.18 -0.69 23.02
CA ASP A 138 17.11 -1.12 23.96
C ASP A 138 15.75 -0.50 23.59
N ARG A 139 15.26 -0.79 22.36
CA ARG A 139 13.97 -0.33 21.84
C ARG A 139 13.32 -1.40 20.97
N PRO A 140 11.97 -1.39 20.83
CA PRO A 140 11.31 -2.25 19.84
C PRO A 140 11.83 -1.97 18.42
N VAL A 141 12.07 -3.02 17.65
CA VAL A 141 12.52 -2.95 16.27
C VAL A 141 11.55 -3.68 15.34
N VAL A 142 11.23 -3.06 14.22
CA VAL A 142 10.60 -3.72 13.06
C VAL A 142 11.69 -4.00 12.05
N LEU A 143 11.84 -5.25 11.64
CA LEU A 143 12.76 -5.63 10.56
C LEU A 143 12.05 -5.42 9.23
N TYR A 144 12.66 -4.69 8.32
CA TYR A 144 12.16 -4.55 6.96
C TYR A 144 13.10 -5.30 6.02
N LEU A 145 12.66 -6.45 5.53
CA LEU A 145 13.39 -7.26 4.56
C LEU A 145 13.26 -6.62 3.18
N PHE A 146 14.11 -5.65 2.93
CA PHE A 146 14.02 -4.79 1.76
C PHE A 146 14.56 -5.51 0.51
N SER A 147 13.83 -5.47 -0.59
CA SER A 147 14.22 -6.17 -1.81
C SER A 147 13.97 -5.37 -3.10
N THR A 148 13.59 -4.11 -3.00
CA THR A 148 13.18 -3.33 -4.16
C THR A 148 14.15 -2.17 -4.44
N HIS A 149 13.77 -0.92 -4.25
CA HIS A 149 14.48 0.27 -4.70
C HIS A 149 14.84 1.18 -3.50
N PHE A 150 15.46 2.34 -3.70
CA PHE A 150 15.91 3.37 -2.75
C PHE A 150 17.31 3.20 -2.16
N SER A 151 18.14 2.32 -2.69
CA SER A 151 19.55 2.27 -2.35
C SER A 151 20.42 2.19 -3.60
N GLU A 152 21.73 2.39 -3.45
CA GLU A 152 22.63 2.01 -4.51
C GLU A 152 22.45 0.53 -4.87
N SER A 153 22.63 0.22 -6.15
CA SER A 153 22.58 -1.15 -6.64
C SER A 153 23.55 -2.02 -5.85
N ALA A 154 23.04 -3.13 -5.29
CA ALA A 154 23.91 -4.14 -4.72
C ALA A 154 24.85 -4.70 -5.80
N PRO A 155 26.14 -4.94 -5.50
CA PRO A 155 27.10 -5.43 -6.49
C PRO A 155 26.66 -6.72 -7.23
N ILE A 156 25.83 -7.55 -6.60
CA ILE A 156 25.29 -8.78 -7.18
C ILE A 156 24.13 -8.53 -8.19
N GLU A 157 23.41 -7.42 -8.07
CA GLU A 157 22.21 -7.16 -8.89
C GLU A 157 22.48 -7.08 -10.39
N PRO A 158 23.54 -6.38 -10.86
CA PRO A 158 23.88 -6.37 -12.29
C PRO A 158 24.20 -7.77 -12.84
N VAL A 159 24.72 -8.67 -12.00
CA VAL A 159 25.02 -10.07 -12.40
C VAL A 159 23.72 -10.87 -12.47
N LEU A 160 22.85 -10.74 -11.49
CA LEU A 160 21.54 -11.43 -11.49
C LEU A 160 20.67 -10.96 -12.66
N ALA A 161 20.73 -9.69 -13.03
CA ALA A 161 19.94 -9.13 -14.13
C ALA A 161 20.37 -9.62 -15.51
N GLN A 162 21.53 -10.27 -15.65
CA GLN A 162 21.95 -10.89 -16.90
C GLN A 162 21.14 -12.16 -17.25
N ASP A 163 20.55 -12.82 -16.23
CA ASP A 163 19.66 -13.94 -16.47
C ASP A 163 18.21 -13.43 -16.66
N PRO A 164 17.63 -13.56 -17.88
CA PRO A 164 16.26 -13.16 -18.15
C PRO A 164 15.20 -13.80 -17.23
N ALA A 165 15.49 -14.96 -16.65
CA ALA A 165 14.58 -15.64 -15.72
C ALA A 165 14.41 -14.88 -14.39
N ASN A 166 15.33 -13.97 -14.07
CA ASN A 166 15.25 -13.11 -12.90
C ASN A 166 14.41 -11.84 -13.14
N MET A 167 14.23 -11.44 -14.39
CA MET A 167 13.58 -10.17 -14.73
C MET A 167 12.10 -10.36 -15.02
N ALA A 168 11.28 -9.38 -14.66
CA ALA A 168 9.90 -9.30 -15.10
C ALA A 168 9.83 -9.04 -16.60
N HIS A 169 8.90 -9.69 -17.29
CA HIS A 169 8.78 -9.60 -18.75
C HIS A 169 7.57 -8.77 -19.16
N THR A 170 7.78 -7.97 -20.21
CA THR A 170 6.72 -7.47 -21.07
C THR A 170 6.40 -8.51 -22.15
N PRO A 171 5.36 -8.28 -23.00
CA PRO A 171 5.17 -9.09 -24.20
C PRO A 171 6.36 -9.10 -25.17
N GLN A 172 7.24 -8.08 -25.09
CA GLN A 172 8.42 -7.92 -25.96
C GLN A 172 9.69 -8.56 -25.36
N GLY A 173 9.67 -8.94 -24.11
CA GLY A 173 10.81 -9.55 -23.42
C GLY A 173 11.07 -8.97 -22.03
N PRO A 174 12.24 -9.29 -21.43
CA PRO A 174 12.58 -8.82 -20.11
C PRO A 174 12.71 -7.30 -20.07
N LEU A 175 12.23 -6.68 -18.96
CA LEU A 175 12.40 -5.26 -18.70
C LEU A 175 13.85 -4.93 -18.35
N PRO A 176 14.40 -3.85 -18.88
CA PRO A 176 15.69 -3.33 -18.43
C PRO A 176 15.56 -2.75 -17.01
N PRO A 177 16.69 -2.58 -16.28
CA PRO A 177 16.71 -1.77 -15.07
C PRO A 177 16.23 -0.34 -15.34
N GLU A 178 15.44 0.19 -14.41
CA GLU A 178 14.90 1.54 -14.44
C GLU A 178 15.51 2.41 -13.34
N LYS A 179 14.99 3.63 -13.15
CA LYS A 179 15.39 4.53 -12.08
C LYS A 179 14.20 5.03 -11.29
N TYR A 180 14.42 5.24 -9.99
CA TYR A 180 13.47 5.91 -9.12
C TYR A 180 14.22 6.82 -8.14
N LEU A 181 13.89 8.10 -8.13
CA LEU A 181 14.62 9.14 -7.37
C LEU A 181 16.14 9.09 -7.60
N GLY A 182 16.55 8.79 -8.84
CA GLY A 182 17.97 8.66 -9.22
C GLY A 182 18.62 7.30 -8.92
N TRP A 183 17.98 6.45 -8.13
CA TRP A 183 18.48 5.12 -7.77
C TRP A 183 18.06 4.05 -8.76
N PRO A 184 18.89 3.01 -9.01
CA PRO A 184 18.53 1.92 -9.89
C PRO A 184 17.39 1.09 -9.31
N LEU A 185 16.45 0.71 -10.16
CA LEU A 185 15.33 -0.18 -9.85
C LEU A 185 15.38 -1.37 -10.81
N TYR A 186 15.58 -2.56 -10.26
CA TYR A 186 15.56 -3.80 -11.03
C TYR A 186 14.15 -4.41 -10.99
N PRO A 187 13.47 -4.54 -12.12
CA PRO A 187 12.15 -5.16 -12.18
C PRO A 187 12.26 -6.70 -12.07
N TRP A 188 12.47 -7.19 -10.85
CA TRP A 188 12.60 -8.61 -10.58
C TRP A 188 11.31 -9.37 -10.82
N SER A 189 11.40 -10.53 -11.48
CA SER A 189 10.26 -11.42 -11.66
C SER A 189 9.85 -12.08 -10.35
N ILE A 190 8.56 -12.04 -10.05
CA ILE A 190 7.92 -12.73 -8.94
C ILE A 190 7.04 -13.90 -9.42
N ALA A 191 7.14 -14.25 -10.70
CA ALA A 191 6.34 -15.33 -11.31
C ALA A 191 6.74 -16.73 -10.83
N ARG A 192 7.89 -16.85 -10.16
CA ARG A 192 8.44 -18.11 -9.64
C ARG A 192 9.36 -17.85 -8.46
N THR A 193 9.54 -18.87 -7.62
CA THR A 193 10.37 -18.79 -6.41
C THR A 193 11.70 -19.55 -6.54
N ASP A 194 11.96 -20.17 -7.69
CA ASP A 194 13.18 -20.95 -7.96
C ASP A 194 14.15 -20.26 -8.93
N ASN A 195 13.95 -18.96 -9.22
CA ASN A 195 14.91 -18.15 -9.97
C ASN A 195 16.08 -17.68 -9.09
N GLY A 196 17.17 -17.26 -9.72
CA GLY A 196 18.40 -16.89 -9.04
C GLY A 196 18.23 -15.78 -8.01
N VAL A 197 17.43 -14.74 -8.31
CA VAL A 197 17.18 -13.62 -7.39
C VAL A 197 16.46 -14.08 -6.13
N THR A 198 15.45 -14.95 -6.25
CA THR A 198 14.71 -15.47 -5.09
C THR A 198 15.58 -16.41 -4.26
N GLN A 199 16.39 -17.27 -4.91
CA GLN A 199 17.33 -18.13 -4.19
C GLN A 199 18.34 -17.32 -3.36
N ARG A 200 18.82 -16.17 -3.86
CA ARG A 200 19.69 -15.27 -3.08
C ARG A 200 18.95 -14.60 -1.93
N ARG A 201 17.71 -14.18 -2.13
CA ARG A 201 16.88 -13.66 -1.02
C ARG A 201 16.65 -14.72 0.06
N ASP A 202 16.36 -15.95 -0.32
CA ASP A 202 16.24 -17.10 0.59
C ASP A 202 17.51 -17.33 1.39
N GLU A 203 18.67 -17.33 0.72
CA GLU A 203 19.98 -17.50 1.36
C GLU A 203 20.25 -16.38 2.38
N ALA A 204 19.99 -15.13 2.00
CA ALA A 204 20.13 -13.97 2.86
C ALA A 204 19.22 -14.06 4.10
N ILE A 205 17.95 -14.41 3.92
CA ILE A 205 16.98 -14.53 5.03
C ILE A 205 17.38 -15.67 5.97
N ARG A 206 17.76 -16.83 5.45
CA ARG A 206 18.24 -17.95 6.31
C ARG A 206 19.47 -17.56 7.12
N ALA A 207 20.43 -16.87 6.50
CA ALA A 207 21.64 -16.42 7.20
C ALA A 207 21.34 -15.34 8.24
N LEU A 208 20.44 -14.40 7.91
CA LEU A 208 19.97 -13.35 8.82
C LEU A 208 19.24 -13.96 10.03
N THR A 209 18.26 -14.82 9.79
CA THR A 209 17.48 -15.46 10.86
C THR A 209 18.36 -16.33 11.74
N GLN A 210 19.29 -17.11 11.18
CA GLN A 210 20.26 -17.87 11.95
C GLN A 210 21.08 -16.96 12.87
N THR A 211 21.52 -15.80 12.38
CA THR A 211 22.31 -14.84 13.15
C THR A 211 21.48 -14.19 14.26
N LEU A 212 20.24 -13.78 13.97
CA LEU A 212 19.34 -13.19 14.96
C LEU A 212 18.88 -14.22 16.01
N CYS A 213 18.70 -15.48 15.63
CA CYS A 213 18.34 -16.56 16.56
C CYS A 213 19.43 -16.86 17.59
N ALA A 214 20.68 -16.54 17.29
CA ALA A 214 21.80 -16.66 18.21
C ALA A 214 21.84 -15.54 19.28
N LEU A 215 21.06 -14.47 19.13
CA LEU A 215 20.97 -13.38 20.10
C LEU A 215 20.35 -13.83 21.42
N PRO A 216 20.67 -13.18 22.55
CA PRO A 216 19.97 -13.36 23.81
C PRO A 216 18.46 -13.16 23.68
N ALA A 217 17.68 -13.87 24.51
CA ALA A 217 16.21 -13.86 24.43
C ALA A 217 15.59 -12.47 24.60
N ASP A 218 16.18 -11.63 25.45
CA ASP A 218 15.75 -10.24 25.67
C ASP A 218 15.96 -9.37 24.42
N ALA A 219 17.06 -9.55 23.72
CA ALA A 219 17.34 -8.86 22.46
C ALA A 219 16.39 -9.33 21.34
N ARG A 220 16.17 -10.65 21.20
CA ARG A 220 15.18 -11.18 20.25
C ARG A 220 13.76 -10.70 20.55
N GLY A 221 13.39 -10.61 21.82
CA GLY A 221 12.08 -10.14 22.26
C GLY A 221 11.77 -8.68 21.90
N ARG A 222 12.78 -7.91 21.44
CA ARG A 222 12.56 -6.54 20.92
C ARG A 222 12.11 -6.52 19.47
N ILE A 223 12.22 -7.63 18.73
CA ILE A 223 11.74 -7.71 17.34
C ILE A 223 10.21 -7.73 17.36
N ALA A 224 9.61 -6.59 17.05
CA ALA A 224 8.16 -6.35 17.16
C ALA A 224 7.40 -6.71 15.88
N GLY A 225 8.09 -6.99 14.78
CA GLY A 225 7.50 -7.37 13.50
C GLY A 225 8.52 -7.47 12.40
N ILE A 226 8.13 -8.13 11.32
CA ILE A 226 8.94 -8.29 10.10
C ILE A 226 8.07 -7.88 8.91
N ASN A 227 8.52 -6.86 8.16
CA ASN A 227 7.91 -6.47 6.90
C ASN A 227 8.55 -7.26 5.76
N LEU A 228 7.70 -7.92 4.95
CA LEU A 228 8.13 -8.81 3.87
C LEU A 228 8.40 -8.03 2.60
N LEU A 229 9.62 -8.03 2.11
CA LEU A 229 10.10 -7.62 0.78
C LEU A 229 9.74 -6.21 0.28
N GLY A 230 8.87 -5.46 0.93
CA GLY A 230 8.39 -4.16 0.47
C GLY A 230 7.24 -4.27 -0.54
N GLU A 231 7.16 -3.31 -1.44
CA GLU A 231 6.06 -3.17 -2.40
C GLU A 231 6.20 -4.16 -3.57
N VAL A 232 5.80 -5.40 -3.34
CA VAL A 232 5.81 -6.45 -4.37
C VAL A 232 4.63 -6.25 -5.32
N HIS A 233 4.89 -6.08 -6.61
CA HIS A 233 3.86 -5.76 -7.61
C HIS A 233 4.24 -6.17 -9.05
N HIS A 234 3.32 -5.95 -9.99
CA HIS A 234 3.45 -6.28 -11.41
C HIS A 234 3.36 -5.08 -12.36
N LEU A 235 3.55 -3.88 -11.87
CA LEU A 235 3.48 -2.67 -12.69
C LEU A 235 4.81 -1.92 -12.60
N TYR A 236 5.37 -1.58 -13.75
CA TYR A 236 6.58 -0.78 -13.84
C TYR A 236 6.29 0.47 -14.68
N PRO A 237 5.78 1.55 -14.07
CA PRO A 237 5.64 2.84 -14.72
C PRO A 237 7.02 3.49 -14.87
N ASP A 238 7.10 4.55 -15.67
CA ASP A 238 8.21 5.48 -15.56
C ASP A 238 8.09 6.23 -14.21
N PHE A 239 8.73 5.71 -13.20
CA PHE A 239 8.65 6.23 -11.83
C PHE A 239 9.19 7.65 -11.71
N GLU A 240 10.22 8.03 -12.47
CA GLU A 240 10.77 9.40 -12.44
C GLU A 240 9.84 10.40 -13.12
N ALA A 241 9.13 9.98 -14.17
CA ALA A 241 8.13 10.82 -14.83
C ALA A 241 6.79 10.89 -14.09
N GLY A 242 6.63 10.09 -13.04
CA GLY A 242 5.43 10.01 -12.21
C GLY A 242 4.42 8.98 -12.70
N MET A 243 3.52 8.57 -11.82
CA MET A 243 2.58 7.46 -12.01
C MET A 243 1.16 7.92 -12.39
N GLY A 244 1.01 9.09 -13.01
CA GLY A 244 -0.29 9.62 -13.40
C GLY A 244 -0.92 8.89 -14.59
N TYR A 245 -2.23 9.07 -14.80
CA TYR A 245 -3.00 8.43 -15.89
C TYR A 245 -2.43 8.66 -17.29
N ASN A 246 -1.80 9.79 -17.51
CA ASN A 246 -1.28 10.17 -18.82
C ASN A 246 0.15 9.66 -19.08
N ARG A 247 0.70 8.88 -18.15
CA ARG A 247 2.03 8.32 -18.30
C ARG A 247 1.96 6.89 -18.80
N PRO A 248 2.86 6.50 -19.70
CA PRO A 248 2.97 5.11 -20.11
C PRO A 248 3.36 4.26 -18.90
N TYR A 249 2.78 3.10 -18.78
CA TYR A 249 3.16 2.08 -17.82
C TYR A 249 3.19 0.73 -18.52
N VAL A 250 3.97 -0.18 -17.96
CA VAL A 250 4.19 -1.49 -18.54
C VAL A 250 3.69 -2.54 -17.56
N LEU A 251 2.67 -3.29 -17.97
CA LEU A 251 2.20 -4.43 -17.20
C LEU A 251 3.15 -5.61 -17.36
N THR A 252 3.37 -6.34 -16.27
CA THR A 252 4.09 -7.60 -16.19
C THR A 252 3.24 -8.65 -15.45
N ASP A 253 3.60 -9.91 -15.37
CA ASP A 253 4.75 -10.55 -15.95
C ASP A 253 4.31 -11.44 -17.12
N TYR A 254 4.90 -11.26 -18.29
CA TYR A 254 4.65 -12.08 -19.49
C TYR A 254 5.75 -13.12 -19.73
N SER A 255 6.56 -13.44 -18.73
CA SER A 255 7.57 -14.50 -18.83
C SER A 255 6.95 -15.85 -19.16
N PRO A 256 7.73 -16.79 -19.72
CA PRO A 256 7.24 -18.15 -19.98
C PRO A 256 6.65 -18.82 -18.75
N ALA A 257 7.24 -18.58 -17.56
CA ALA A 257 6.75 -19.10 -16.28
C ALA A 257 5.37 -18.52 -15.92
N SER A 258 5.18 -17.20 -16.06
CA SER A 258 3.91 -16.55 -15.79
C SER A 258 2.81 -16.98 -16.75
N ARG A 259 3.10 -17.09 -18.05
CA ARG A 259 2.14 -17.60 -19.05
C ARG A 259 1.69 -19.03 -18.74
N ALA A 260 2.65 -19.90 -18.41
CA ALA A 260 2.34 -21.28 -18.02
C ALA A 260 1.51 -21.32 -16.73
N GLY A 261 1.89 -20.52 -15.75
CA GLY A 261 1.16 -20.36 -14.48
C GLY A 261 -0.28 -19.88 -14.70
N PHE A 262 -0.50 -18.90 -15.58
CA PHE A 262 -1.85 -18.40 -15.91
C PHE A 262 -2.74 -19.49 -16.49
N ARG A 263 -2.24 -20.28 -17.44
CA ARG A 263 -2.97 -21.43 -18.00
C ARG A 263 -3.33 -22.46 -16.92
N GLN A 264 -2.39 -22.75 -16.03
CA GLN A 264 -2.60 -23.67 -14.93
C GLN A 264 -3.63 -23.12 -13.92
N TRP A 265 -3.56 -21.83 -13.59
CA TRP A 265 -4.50 -21.15 -12.71
C TRP A 265 -5.92 -21.15 -13.31
N LEU A 266 -6.06 -20.87 -14.61
CA LEU A 266 -7.35 -20.98 -15.32
C LEU A 266 -7.89 -22.42 -15.26
N ARG A 267 -7.04 -23.41 -15.50
CA ARG A 267 -7.44 -24.82 -15.41
C ARG A 267 -7.96 -25.19 -14.02
N GLN A 268 -7.31 -24.71 -12.99
CA GLN A 268 -7.78 -24.93 -11.60
C GLN A 268 -9.10 -24.20 -11.33
N ARG A 269 -9.20 -22.93 -11.70
CA ARG A 269 -10.38 -22.10 -11.49
C ARG A 269 -11.63 -22.64 -12.17
N PHE A 270 -11.48 -23.18 -13.37
CA PHE A 270 -12.56 -23.80 -14.15
C PHE A 270 -12.59 -25.32 -14.01
N LYS A 271 -11.91 -25.90 -13.01
CA LYS A 271 -11.90 -27.34 -12.68
C LYS A 271 -11.58 -28.25 -13.88
N GLY A 272 -10.70 -27.79 -14.76
CA GLY A 272 -10.32 -28.51 -15.98
C GLY A 272 -11.33 -28.43 -17.12
N ASP A 273 -12.46 -27.75 -16.94
CA ASP A 273 -13.52 -27.64 -17.96
C ASP A 273 -13.29 -26.41 -18.85
N VAL A 274 -12.75 -26.64 -20.05
CA VAL A 274 -12.56 -25.59 -21.06
C VAL A 274 -13.88 -25.09 -21.64
N ALA A 275 -14.95 -25.91 -21.63
CA ALA A 275 -16.26 -25.46 -22.10
C ALA A 275 -16.87 -24.43 -21.14
N ALA A 276 -16.70 -24.60 -19.83
CA ALA A 276 -17.11 -23.62 -18.84
C ALA A 276 -16.35 -22.28 -18.99
N LEU A 277 -15.03 -22.33 -19.25
CA LEU A 277 -14.25 -21.14 -19.58
C LEU A 277 -14.75 -20.47 -20.86
N ASN A 278 -14.97 -21.25 -21.92
CA ASN A 278 -15.48 -20.75 -23.19
C ASN A 278 -16.85 -20.07 -23.04
N ALA A 279 -17.74 -20.66 -22.25
CA ALA A 279 -19.04 -20.06 -21.93
C ALA A 279 -18.88 -18.72 -21.18
N TYR A 280 -17.98 -18.67 -20.18
CA TYR A 280 -17.70 -17.45 -19.42
C TYR A 280 -17.13 -16.32 -20.31
N LEU A 281 -16.20 -16.66 -21.21
CA LEU A 281 -15.57 -15.71 -22.12
C LEU A 281 -16.43 -15.39 -23.34
N GLY A 282 -17.35 -16.27 -23.75
CA GLY A 282 -17.96 -16.29 -25.08
C GLY A 282 -16.93 -16.61 -26.17
N ALA A 283 -16.03 -17.56 -25.91
CA ALA A 283 -14.91 -17.94 -26.76
C ALA A 283 -15.04 -19.38 -27.25
N ARG A 284 -14.04 -19.84 -28.02
CA ARG A 284 -14.00 -21.21 -28.59
C ARG A 284 -12.59 -21.80 -28.55
N PHE A 285 -11.93 -21.75 -27.39
CA PHE A 285 -10.62 -22.38 -27.20
C PHE A 285 -10.78 -23.92 -27.19
N ALA A 286 -9.90 -24.64 -27.89
CA ALA A 286 -9.90 -26.10 -27.87
C ALA A 286 -9.26 -26.65 -26.57
N SER A 287 -8.34 -25.91 -25.96
CA SER A 287 -7.71 -26.26 -24.69
C SER A 287 -7.22 -25.01 -23.96
N PHE A 288 -6.89 -25.14 -22.67
CA PHE A 288 -6.25 -24.07 -21.88
C PHE A 288 -4.88 -23.67 -22.44
N ASP A 289 -4.20 -24.57 -23.17
CA ASP A 289 -2.86 -24.30 -23.68
C ASP A 289 -2.86 -23.28 -24.84
N GLN A 290 -4.02 -23.04 -25.46
CA GLN A 290 -4.20 -22.00 -26.47
C GLN A 290 -4.39 -20.59 -25.90
N ILE A 291 -4.53 -20.48 -24.59
CA ILE A 291 -4.85 -19.19 -23.96
C ILE A 291 -3.55 -18.44 -23.67
N GLU A 292 -3.48 -17.23 -24.20
CA GLU A 292 -2.42 -16.28 -23.91
C GLU A 292 -2.97 -15.12 -23.06
N PRO A 293 -2.16 -14.54 -22.16
CA PRO A 293 -2.54 -13.31 -21.48
C PRO A 293 -2.83 -12.18 -22.48
N PRO A 294 -3.86 -11.34 -22.23
CA PRO A 294 -4.12 -10.18 -23.06
C PRO A 294 -2.96 -9.18 -22.97
N SER A 295 -2.47 -8.68 -24.11
CA SER A 295 -1.22 -7.91 -24.17
C SER A 295 -1.18 -6.84 -25.27
N ARG A 296 -2.23 -6.71 -26.09
CA ARG A 296 -2.27 -5.83 -27.26
C ARG A 296 -3.47 -4.89 -27.19
N ASP A 297 -3.40 -3.77 -27.90
CA ASP A 297 -4.48 -2.78 -27.91
C ASP A 297 -5.13 -2.70 -29.31
N ILE A 298 -6.41 -3.08 -29.38
CA ILE A 298 -7.21 -3.06 -30.61
C ILE A 298 -7.32 -1.66 -31.24
N ARG A 299 -7.13 -0.62 -30.44
CA ARG A 299 -7.13 0.78 -30.91
C ARG A 299 -5.86 1.16 -31.67
N ARG A 300 -4.79 0.42 -31.48
CA ARG A 300 -3.45 0.72 -32.03
C ARG A 300 -3.02 -0.22 -33.13
N GLU A 301 -3.54 -1.46 -33.10
CA GLU A 301 -3.12 -2.51 -34.02
C GLU A 301 -4.25 -3.51 -34.30
N ARG A 302 -4.16 -4.18 -35.44
CA ARG A 302 -5.08 -5.27 -35.75
C ARG A 302 -4.77 -6.50 -34.89
N LEU A 303 -5.78 -7.03 -34.22
CA LEU A 303 -5.68 -8.25 -33.42
C LEU A 303 -6.09 -9.47 -34.30
N ASP A 304 -5.46 -10.63 -34.04
CA ASP A 304 -5.87 -11.90 -34.62
C ASP A 304 -7.16 -12.41 -33.96
N HIS A 305 -7.27 -12.14 -32.64
CA HIS A 305 -8.42 -12.50 -31.82
C HIS A 305 -8.70 -11.41 -30.79
N PHE A 306 -9.96 -11.12 -30.52
CA PHE A 306 -10.38 -10.12 -29.51
C PHE A 306 -9.76 -10.38 -28.11
N TRP A 307 -9.52 -11.62 -27.74
CA TRP A 307 -8.93 -12.01 -26.45
C TRP A 307 -7.50 -11.49 -26.23
N GLN A 308 -6.82 -11.04 -27.25
CA GLN A 308 -5.53 -10.39 -27.15
C GLN A 308 -5.62 -8.96 -26.62
N HIS A 309 -6.84 -8.37 -26.63
CA HIS A 309 -7.02 -6.99 -26.21
C HIS A 309 -6.84 -6.82 -24.72
N LEU A 310 -5.97 -5.90 -24.36
CA LEU A 310 -5.75 -5.40 -23.02
C LEU A 310 -6.23 -3.95 -22.96
N ASP A 311 -7.30 -3.68 -22.22
CA ASP A 311 -7.66 -2.31 -21.88
C ASP A 311 -6.88 -1.86 -20.65
N ASP A 312 -6.70 -0.55 -20.50
CA ASP A 312 -5.96 0.08 -19.41
C ASP A 312 -6.53 -0.27 -18.04
N ALA A 313 -7.83 -0.51 -17.96
CA ALA A 313 -8.52 -0.77 -16.71
C ALA A 313 -8.67 -2.28 -16.47
N ALA A 314 -7.87 -2.81 -15.56
CA ALA A 314 -7.87 -4.23 -15.20
C ALA A 314 -9.25 -4.77 -14.77
N ALA A 315 -10.06 -3.94 -14.14
CA ALA A 315 -11.39 -4.30 -13.62
C ALA A 315 -12.57 -3.88 -14.52
N GLY A 316 -12.33 -3.39 -15.73
CA GLY A 316 -13.38 -2.85 -16.62
C GLY A 316 -13.95 -1.52 -16.10
N THR A 317 -13.11 -0.68 -15.50
CA THR A 317 -13.48 0.63 -14.95
C THR A 317 -12.86 1.75 -15.76
N LEU A 318 -13.61 2.84 -15.94
CA LEU A 318 -13.16 4.09 -16.55
C LEU A 318 -13.05 5.14 -15.43
N ALA A 319 -11.85 5.65 -15.20
CA ALA A 319 -11.65 6.73 -14.26
C ALA A 319 -12.24 8.04 -14.80
N ILE A 320 -13.07 8.68 -14.00
CA ILE A 320 -13.57 10.03 -14.20
C ILE A 320 -12.95 10.87 -13.10
N SER A 321 -12.08 11.82 -13.45
CA SER A 321 -11.31 12.56 -12.47
C SER A 321 -11.02 13.98 -12.89
N GLY A 322 -10.63 14.79 -11.93
CA GLY A 322 -10.25 16.17 -12.14
C GLY A 322 -9.95 16.88 -10.83
N TRP A 323 -10.03 18.20 -10.86
CA TRP A 323 -9.99 19.02 -9.67
C TRP A 323 -11.06 20.09 -9.71
N ALA A 324 -11.54 20.53 -8.55
CA ALA A 324 -12.51 21.60 -8.41
C ALA A 324 -12.25 22.37 -7.11
N HIS A 325 -12.23 23.69 -7.22
CA HIS A 325 -12.13 24.62 -6.10
C HIS A 325 -13.29 25.61 -6.17
N ASP A 326 -14.03 25.77 -5.07
CA ASP A 326 -15.10 26.78 -4.93
C ASP A 326 -14.68 27.79 -3.85
N GLY A 327 -14.23 28.96 -4.27
CA GLY A 327 -13.80 30.04 -3.38
C GLY A 327 -14.91 30.64 -2.52
N ALA A 328 -16.17 30.30 -2.77
CA ALA A 328 -17.32 30.73 -1.95
C ALA A 328 -17.56 29.79 -0.75
N LEU A 329 -16.95 28.59 -0.75
CA LEU A 329 -17.09 27.66 0.37
C LEU A 329 -16.33 28.15 1.61
N PRO A 330 -16.90 27.99 2.81
CA PRO A 330 -16.19 28.27 4.04
C PRO A 330 -14.89 27.44 4.16
N ALA A 331 -13.86 28.01 4.77
CA ALA A 331 -12.59 27.31 5.01
C ALA A 331 -12.81 25.96 5.72
N GLY A 332 -12.19 24.90 5.22
CA GLY A 332 -12.33 23.54 5.75
C GLY A 332 -13.57 22.76 5.28
N ARG A 333 -14.38 23.34 4.38
CA ARG A 333 -15.47 22.61 3.72
C ARG A 333 -14.95 21.97 2.45
N THR A 334 -15.26 20.69 2.27
CA THR A 334 -14.90 19.93 1.07
C THR A 334 -15.98 20.05 0.02
N PRO A 335 -15.67 20.50 -1.21
CA PRO A 335 -16.60 20.47 -2.33
C PRO A 335 -16.99 19.04 -2.72
N TRP A 336 -18.21 18.84 -3.21
CA TRP A 336 -18.68 17.54 -3.68
C TRP A 336 -18.94 17.55 -5.17
N VAL A 337 -18.50 16.52 -5.86
CA VAL A 337 -18.73 16.33 -7.30
C VAL A 337 -19.72 15.19 -7.50
N ARG A 338 -20.75 15.46 -8.30
CA ARG A 338 -21.74 14.47 -8.76
C ARG A 338 -21.44 14.05 -10.19
N VAL A 339 -21.54 12.76 -10.44
CA VAL A 339 -21.37 12.15 -11.76
C VAL A 339 -22.69 11.56 -12.22
N TYR A 340 -23.08 11.88 -13.44
CA TYR A 340 -24.28 11.35 -14.10
C TYR A 340 -23.86 10.58 -15.34
N LEU A 341 -24.46 9.42 -15.57
CA LEU A 341 -24.33 8.62 -16.78
C LEU A 341 -25.67 8.54 -17.48
N ASP A 342 -25.74 9.02 -18.71
CA ASP A 342 -26.99 9.05 -19.51
C ASP A 342 -28.17 9.67 -18.73
N GLY A 343 -27.89 10.72 -17.95
CA GLY A 343 -28.88 11.41 -17.10
C GLY A 343 -29.03 10.81 -15.70
N GLN A 344 -28.67 9.57 -15.47
CA GLN A 344 -28.79 8.90 -14.18
C GLN A 344 -27.62 9.25 -13.24
N PRO A 345 -27.87 9.65 -11.96
CA PRO A 345 -26.80 9.84 -11.00
C PRO A 345 -26.13 8.50 -10.67
N VAL A 346 -24.83 8.40 -10.88
CA VAL A 346 -24.05 7.19 -10.65
C VAL A 346 -23.03 7.32 -9.51
N GLY A 347 -22.64 8.56 -9.16
CA GLY A 347 -21.68 8.79 -8.09
C GLY A 347 -21.74 10.19 -7.48
N ARG A 348 -21.26 10.29 -6.24
CA ARG A 348 -20.99 11.52 -5.50
C ARG A 348 -19.68 11.34 -4.76
N VAL A 349 -18.69 12.16 -5.05
CA VAL A 349 -17.33 12.05 -4.52
C VAL A 349 -16.82 13.39 -4.01
N PRO A 350 -16.03 13.41 -2.92
CA PRO A 350 -15.45 14.65 -2.42
C PRO A 350 -14.26 15.09 -3.28
N ALA A 351 -14.06 16.40 -3.37
CA ALA A 351 -12.84 16.98 -3.94
C ALA A 351 -11.83 17.22 -2.81
N HIS A 352 -11.00 16.21 -2.51
CA HIS A 352 -10.11 16.20 -1.35
C HIS A 352 -8.73 15.61 -1.63
N PHE A 353 -8.52 15.02 -2.80
CA PHE A 353 -7.20 14.50 -3.14
C PHE A 353 -6.18 15.62 -3.33
N VAL A 354 -4.96 15.39 -2.84
CA VAL A 354 -3.86 16.36 -2.94
C VAL A 354 -3.41 16.51 -4.39
N ARG A 355 -3.45 17.74 -4.88
CA ARG A 355 -3.03 18.18 -6.20
C ARG A 355 -2.00 19.29 -6.06
N GLN A 356 -0.75 18.89 -5.73
CA GLN A 356 0.35 19.84 -5.59
C GLN A 356 0.64 20.61 -6.88
N ASP A 357 0.43 19.98 -8.02
CA ASP A 357 0.50 20.61 -9.33
C ASP A 357 -0.49 21.77 -9.47
N VAL A 358 -1.72 21.59 -8.98
CA VAL A 358 -2.75 22.63 -8.98
C VAL A 358 -2.40 23.76 -8.00
N LEU A 359 -1.97 23.43 -6.78
CA LEU A 359 -1.56 24.45 -5.80
C LEU A 359 -0.35 25.25 -6.29
N GLN A 360 0.62 24.64 -6.96
CA GLN A 360 1.75 25.34 -7.56
C GLN A 360 1.32 26.28 -8.68
N ALA A 361 0.36 25.87 -9.51
CA ALA A 361 -0.19 26.68 -10.58
C ALA A 361 -1.19 27.75 -10.09
N LYS A 362 -1.82 27.53 -8.93
CA LYS A 362 -2.90 28.34 -8.33
C LYS A 362 -2.64 28.54 -6.82
N PRO A 363 -1.58 29.25 -6.43
CA PRO A 363 -1.26 29.46 -5.00
C PRO A 363 -2.38 30.16 -4.22
N GLU A 364 -3.23 30.93 -4.92
CA GLU A 364 -4.37 31.63 -4.35
C GLU A 364 -5.43 30.70 -3.74
N PHE A 365 -5.45 29.40 -4.07
CA PHE A 365 -6.38 28.44 -3.47
C PHE A 365 -6.05 28.17 -1.99
N GLY A 366 -4.79 28.32 -1.59
CA GLY A 366 -4.36 28.09 -0.22
C GLY A 366 -4.47 26.64 0.24
N THR A 367 -4.89 25.72 -0.64
CA THR A 367 -4.98 24.27 -0.39
C THR A 367 -4.65 23.47 -1.65
N ALA A 368 -4.04 22.32 -1.47
CA ALA A 368 -3.86 21.33 -2.53
C ALA A 368 -5.00 20.29 -2.58
N GLU A 369 -5.87 20.24 -1.57
CA GLU A 369 -6.97 19.29 -1.45
C GLU A 369 -8.15 19.66 -2.34
N VAL A 370 -7.99 19.52 -3.66
CA VAL A 370 -8.96 19.92 -4.69
C VAL A 370 -9.24 18.82 -5.72
N GLY A 371 -8.52 17.70 -5.65
CA GLY A 371 -8.68 16.58 -6.59
C GLY A 371 -9.92 15.74 -6.28
N TRP A 372 -10.54 15.19 -7.30
CA TRP A 372 -11.65 14.25 -7.17
C TRP A 372 -11.53 13.11 -8.18
N ARG A 373 -12.13 11.94 -7.86
CA ARG A 373 -12.17 10.76 -8.73
C ARG A 373 -13.43 9.94 -8.50
N TYR A 374 -13.98 9.44 -9.57
CA TYR A 374 -15.03 8.43 -9.62
C TYR A 374 -14.66 7.34 -10.62
N ASP A 375 -14.71 6.07 -10.21
CA ASP A 375 -14.43 4.92 -11.09
C ASP A 375 -15.73 4.33 -11.63
N LEU A 376 -16.03 4.61 -12.90
CA LEU A 376 -17.20 4.09 -13.59
C LEU A 376 -16.93 2.68 -14.13
N ARG A 377 -17.74 1.68 -13.74
CA ARG A 377 -17.66 0.35 -14.34
C ARG A 377 -18.29 0.36 -15.74
N PHE A 378 -17.47 0.51 -16.75
CA PHE A 378 -17.92 0.44 -18.14
C PHE A 378 -18.22 -1.02 -18.57
N ALA A 379 -17.66 -2.01 -17.89
CA ALA A 379 -17.94 -3.42 -18.10
C ALA A 379 -19.43 -3.78 -17.94
N ASP A 380 -20.17 -2.99 -17.13
CA ASP A 380 -21.58 -3.19 -16.86
C ASP A 380 -22.49 -2.38 -17.81
N GLN A 381 -21.91 -1.60 -18.72
CA GLN A 381 -22.68 -0.78 -19.66
C GLN A 381 -22.87 -1.51 -20.99
N PRO A 382 -24.03 -1.38 -21.63
CA PRO A 382 -24.25 -1.93 -22.96
C PRO A 382 -23.35 -1.26 -23.99
N PRO A 383 -23.06 -1.90 -25.13
CA PRO A 383 -22.42 -1.22 -26.26
C PRO A 383 -23.22 0.02 -26.69
N GLY A 384 -22.49 1.10 -26.97
CA GLY A 384 -23.10 2.39 -27.33
C GLY A 384 -22.21 3.56 -26.93
N ARG A 385 -22.58 4.76 -27.41
CA ARG A 385 -21.93 6.01 -27.03
C ARG A 385 -22.68 6.62 -25.84
N HIS A 386 -22.02 6.66 -24.70
CA HIS A 386 -22.56 7.11 -23.42
C HIS A 386 -22.13 8.53 -23.11
N ARG A 387 -23.00 9.26 -22.41
CA ARG A 387 -22.79 10.63 -21.97
C ARG A 387 -22.54 10.69 -20.45
N ILE A 388 -21.46 11.37 -20.06
CA ILE A 388 -21.12 11.66 -18.68
C ILE A 388 -21.29 13.17 -18.45
N ASP A 389 -22.14 13.55 -17.49
CA ASP A 389 -22.23 14.92 -17.00
C ASP A 389 -21.65 14.99 -15.58
N ILE A 390 -20.78 15.97 -15.35
CA ILE A 390 -20.03 16.17 -14.11
C ILE A 390 -20.45 17.50 -13.53
N ALA A 391 -20.94 17.51 -12.30
CA ALA A 391 -21.43 18.72 -11.65
C ALA A 391 -20.86 18.89 -10.24
N LEU A 392 -20.52 20.14 -9.88
CA LEU A 392 -20.16 20.53 -8.52
C LEU A 392 -21.44 20.85 -7.74
N GLU A 393 -21.53 20.32 -6.53
CA GLU A 393 -22.64 20.62 -5.62
C GLU A 393 -22.30 21.85 -4.79
N GLY A 394 -23.08 22.93 -4.95
CA GLY A 394 -22.92 24.14 -4.15
C GLY A 394 -23.60 24.06 -2.79
N ASP A 395 -23.21 24.92 -1.86
CA ASP A 395 -23.84 25.00 -0.53
C ASP A 395 -25.34 25.41 -0.60
N ASP A 396 -25.72 26.04 -1.67
CA ASP A 396 -27.11 26.39 -2.00
C ASP A 396 -27.94 25.22 -2.56
N GLY A 397 -27.31 24.04 -2.69
CA GLY A 397 -27.90 22.85 -3.30
C GLY A 397 -27.97 22.89 -4.83
N ALA A 398 -27.53 23.98 -5.48
CA ALA A 398 -27.49 24.08 -6.93
C ALA A 398 -26.35 23.21 -7.49
N LEU A 399 -26.62 22.60 -8.65
CA LEU A 399 -25.63 21.85 -9.40
C LEU A 399 -24.97 22.75 -10.45
N ARG A 400 -23.66 22.87 -10.39
CA ARG A 400 -22.85 23.66 -11.33
C ARG A 400 -22.16 22.71 -12.30
N LEU A 401 -22.52 22.76 -13.59
CA LEU A 401 -21.96 21.84 -14.60
C LEU A 401 -20.48 22.15 -14.84
N LEU A 402 -19.60 21.21 -14.44
CA LEU A 402 -18.16 21.29 -14.68
C LEU A 402 -17.79 20.83 -16.10
N GLY A 403 -18.58 19.95 -16.68
CA GLY A 403 -18.37 19.49 -18.05
C GLY A 403 -19.19 18.27 -18.42
N THR A 404 -19.27 18.08 -19.73
CA THR A 404 -19.84 16.87 -20.34
C THR A 404 -18.74 16.13 -21.08
N ARG A 405 -18.69 14.82 -20.95
CA ARG A 405 -17.77 13.92 -21.65
C ARG A 405 -18.55 12.79 -22.30
N HIS A 406 -17.97 12.18 -23.31
CA HIS A 406 -18.52 11.01 -23.97
C HIS A 406 -17.50 9.88 -23.98
N PHE A 407 -17.98 8.65 -23.93
CA PHE A 407 -17.19 7.47 -24.20
C PHE A 407 -18.05 6.43 -24.90
N SER A 408 -17.41 5.57 -25.67
CA SER A 408 -18.08 4.52 -26.41
C SER A 408 -17.68 3.17 -25.85
N VAL A 409 -18.66 2.40 -25.35
CA VAL A 409 -18.46 0.97 -25.10
C VAL A 409 -18.61 0.24 -26.41
N MET A 410 -17.50 -0.30 -26.88
CA MET A 410 -17.43 -0.96 -28.18
C MET A 410 -17.79 -2.44 -28.04
N ASP A 411 -18.49 -2.99 -29.03
CA ASP A 411 -18.66 -4.42 -29.15
C ASP A 411 -17.40 -5.10 -29.74
N ARG A 412 -17.39 -6.44 -29.72
CA ARG A 412 -16.26 -7.22 -30.23
C ARG A 412 -16.04 -7.09 -31.74
N ASP A 413 -17.13 -6.83 -32.47
CA ASP A 413 -17.12 -6.69 -33.93
C ASP A 413 -16.81 -5.25 -34.37
N GLN A 414 -16.57 -4.36 -33.40
CA GLN A 414 -16.25 -2.94 -33.60
C GLN A 414 -17.33 -2.21 -34.43
N THR A 415 -18.59 -2.60 -34.26
CA THR A 415 -19.72 -1.88 -34.85
C THR A 415 -19.73 -0.43 -34.39
N PRO A 416 -19.92 0.55 -35.29
CA PRO A 416 -20.01 1.95 -34.89
C PRO A 416 -21.04 2.15 -33.78
N PRO A 417 -20.68 2.79 -32.66
CA PRO A 417 -21.57 2.93 -31.52
C PRO A 417 -22.70 3.92 -31.85
N VAL A 418 -23.91 3.59 -31.40
CA VAL A 418 -25.07 4.48 -31.44
C VAL A 418 -25.20 5.20 -30.10
N ASP A 419 -25.66 6.45 -30.12
CA ASP A 419 -25.89 7.21 -28.89
C ASP A 419 -26.86 6.48 -27.94
N ALA A 420 -26.42 6.25 -26.73
CA ALA A 420 -27.25 5.69 -25.69
C ALA A 420 -28.37 6.69 -25.31
N PRO A 421 -29.61 6.25 -25.19
CA PRO A 421 -30.70 7.15 -24.79
C PRO A 421 -30.50 7.62 -23.33
N LEU A 422 -30.91 8.83 -23.04
CA LEU A 422 -30.98 9.29 -21.65
C LEU A 422 -31.92 8.37 -20.85
N ARG A 423 -31.44 7.82 -19.77
CA ARG A 423 -32.21 6.95 -18.87
C ARG A 423 -33.22 7.76 -18.05
N GLN A 424 -32.87 9.01 -17.77
CA GLN A 424 -33.77 9.99 -17.15
C GLN A 424 -33.34 11.42 -17.53
N PRO A 425 -34.24 12.42 -17.43
CA PRO A 425 -33.88 13.81 -17.64
C PRO A 425 -32.81 14.27 -16.65
N LEU A 426 -31.83 15.03 -17.13
CA LEU A 426 -30.84 15.64 -16.25
C LEU A 426 -31.52 16.63 -15.30
N PRO A 427 -31.06 16.70 -14.03
CA PRO A 427 -31.51 17.77 -13.14
C PRO A 427 -31.07 19.14 -13.70
N PRO A 428 -31.75 20.24 -13.31
CA PRO A 428 -31.30 21.57 -13.68
C PRO A 428 -29.86 21.81 -13.20
N MET A 429 -29.01 22.22 -14.14
CA MET A 429 -27.61 22.57 -13.85
C MET A 429 -27.35 23.98 -14.35
N VAL A 430 -26.63 24.75 -13.56
CA VAL A 430 -26.24 26.12 -13.92
C VAL A 430 -24.78 26.19 -14.33
N ALA A 431 -24.40 27.23 -15.05
CA ALA A 431 -22.98 27.46 -15.31
C ALA A 431 -22.25 27.79 -14.01
N PRO A 432 -20.97 27.34 -13.85
CA PRO A 432 -20.15 27.72 -12.69
C PRO A 432 -19.98 29.25 -12.62
N GLY A 433 -20.11 29.79 -11.41
CA GLY A 433 -19.81 31.21 -11.16
C GLY A 433 -18.31 31.49 -11.21
N ALA A 434 -17.95 32.78 -11.24
CA ALA A 434 -16.54 33.22 -11.34
C ALA A 434 -15.64 32.73 -10.18
N GLY A 435 -16.21 32.35 -9.03
CA GLY A 435 -15.47 31.80 -7.88
C GLY A 435 -15.18 30.32 -7.99
N VAL A 436 -15.77 29.61 -8.96
CA VAL A 436 -15.52 28.17 -9.17
C VAL A 436 -14.46 27.97 -10.24
N GLN A 437 -13.35 27.39 -9.87
CA GLN A 437 -12.30 26.98 -10.81
C GLN A 437 -12.19 25.46 -10.82
N PHE A 438 -12.00 24.86 -11.98
CA PHE A 438 -12.00 23.41 -12.15
C PHE A 438 -11.32 22.96 -13.44
N TRP A 439 -11.02 21.66 -13.48
CA TRP A 439 -10.63 20.95 -14.70
C TRP A 439 -11.03 19.49 -14.63
N VAL A 440 -11.41 18.91 -15.76
CA VAL A 440 -11.69 17.47 -15.91
C VAL A 440 -10.53 16.82 -16.62
N ASP A 441 -9.74 16.02 -15.88
CA ASP A 441 -8.53 15.38 -16.39
C ASP A 441 -8.86 14.13 -17.24
N ALA A 442 -9.87 13.36 -16.82
CA ALA A 442 -10.28 12.12 -17.47
C ALA A 442 -11.81 11.90 -17.36
N PRO A 443 -12.42 11.19 -18.33
CA PRO A 443 -11.85 10.79 -19.60
C PRO A 443 -11.70 11.99 -20.55
N GLN A 444 -10.84 11.83 -21.55
CA GLN A 444 -10.90 12.71 -22.72
C GLN A 444 -12.16 12.35 -23.53
N ASP A 445 -12.77 13.35 -24.18
CA ASP A 445 -13.93 13.11 -25.03
C ASP A 445 -13.65 12.05 -26.13
N GLU A 446 -14.71 11.35 -26.52
CA GLU A 446 -14.72 10.33 -27.59
C GLU A 446 -13.83 9.11 -27.30
N ARG A 447 -13.59 8.78 -26.03
CA ARG A 447 -12.81 7.59 -25.69
C ARG A 447 -13.61 6.31 -25.99
N ALA A 448 -13.03 5.41 -26.82
CA ALA A 448 -13.52 4.06 -27.02
C ALA A 448 -12.92 3.10 -25.97
N VAL A 449 -13.76 2.31 -25.33
CA VAL A 449 -13.38 1.25 -24.39
C VAL A 449 -13.89 -0.11 -24.85
N PHE A 450 -13.14 -1.17 -24.57
CA PHE A 450 -13.44 -2.53 -25.00
C PHE A 450 -13.34 -3.48 -23.80
N TYR A 451 -14.42 -4.10 -23.40
CA TYR A 451 -14.38 -5.03 -22.29
C TYR A 451 -14.00 -6.45 -22.73
N ASN A 452 -12.78 -6.85 -22.39
CA ASN A 452 -12.32 -8.23 -22.54
C ASN A 452 -12.40 -8.96 -21.17
N PRO A 453 -13.31 -9.93 -20.97
CA PRO A 453 -13.47 -10.64 -19.69
C PRO A 453 -12.24 -11.50 -19.31
N LEU A 454 -11.28 -11.71 -20.21
CA LEU A 454 -10.00 -12.35 -19.88
C LEU A 454 -9.07 -11.41 -19.08
N VAL A 455 -9.22 -10.08 -19.22
CA VAL A 455 -8.40 -9.08 -18.50
C VAL A 455 -8.56 -9.17 -16.98
N PRO A 456 -9.78 -9.21 -16.39
CA PRO A 456 -9.94 -9.42 -14.95
C PRO A 456 -9.37 -10.76 -14.45
N LEU A 457 -9.44 -11.81 -15.26
CA LEU A 457 -8.84 -13.12 -14.90
C LEU A 457 -7.31 -13.02 -14.89
N TRP A 458 -6.72 -12.36 -15.88
CA TRP A 458 -5.29 -12.09 -15.92
C TRP A 458 -4.83 -11.25 -14.72
N HIS A 459 -5.58 -10.20 -14.40
CA HIS A 459 -5.30 -9.37 -13.24
C HIS A 459 -5.39 -10.16 -11.92
N ALA A 460 -6.44 -10.97 -11.74
CA ALA A 460 -6.60 -11.81 -10.56
C ALA A 460 -5.46 -12.84 -10.39
N PHE A 461 -5.00 -13.43 -11.50
CA PHE A 461 -3.83 -14.31 -11.48
C PHE A 461 -2.56 -13.58 -11.04
N ARG A 462 -2.32 -12.38 -11.56
CA ARG A 462 -1.17 -11.55 -11.16
C ARG A 462 -1.21 -11.19 -9.68
N GLY A 463 -2.39 -10.86 -9.15
CA GLY A 463 -2.59 -10.65 -7.72
C GLY A 463 -2.30 -11.89 -6.90
N GLN A 464 -2.67 -13.09 -7.39
CA GLN A 464 -2.33 -14.34 -6.74
C GLN A 464 -0.82 -14.60 -6.73
N GLN A 465 -0.10 -14.25 -7.81
CA GLN A 465 1.38 -14.35 -7.83
C GLN A 465 2.03 -13.48 -6.75
N VAL A 466 1.52 -12.29 -6.49
CA VAL A 466 2.00 -11.43 -5.37
C VAL A 466 1.80 -12.13 -4.03
N VAL A 467 0.61 -12.69 -3.80
CA VAL A 467 0.30 -13.44 -2.56
C VAL A 467 1.22 -14.65 -2.40
N ASP A 468 1.34 -15.47 -3.46
CA ASP A 468 2.16 -16.69 -3.43
C ASP A 468 3.63 -16.37 -3.18
N TYR A 469 4.12 -15.26 -3.74
CA TYR A 469 5.49 -14.81 -3.56
C TYR A 469 5.77 -14.33 -2.13
N LEU A 470 4.86 -13.58 -1.54
CA LEU A 470 4.96 -13.16 -0.13
C LEU A 470 4.83 -14.35 0.83
N ALA A 471 3.91 -15.28 0.54
CA ALA A 471 3.72 -16.49 1.34
C ALA A 471 4.95 -17.40 1.33
N HIS A 472 5.75 -17.41 0.26
CA HIS A 472 7.01 -18.14 0.22
C HIS A 472 7.99 -17.66 1.31
N PHE A 473 8.13 -16.35 1.49
CA PHE A 473 9.04 -15.79 2.49
C PHE A 473 8.47 -15.87 3.92
N ASP A 474 7.17 -15.77 4.06
CA ASP A 474 6.47 -16.04 5.32
C ASP A 474 6.79 -17.45 5.80
N HIS A 475 6.56 -18.45 4.94
CA HIS A 475 6.88 -19.85 5.23
C HIS A 475 8.39 -20.09 5.54
N LEU A 476 9.27 -19.33 4.89
CA LEU A 476 10.71 -19.40 5.18
C LEU A 476 11.04 -18.91 6.59
N LEU A 477 10.39 -17.84 7.04
CA LEU A 477 10.53 -17.27 8.38
C LEU A 477 9.91 -18.17 9.46
N ASP A 478 8.80 -18.84 9.16
CA ASP A 478 8.13 -19.81 10.06
C ASP A 478 9.03 -20.98 10.43
N GLN A 479 10.01 -21.29 9.60
CA GLN A 479 11.02 -22.35 9.88
C GLN A 479 12.13 -21.87 10.83
N SER A 480 12.04 -20.65 11.37
CA SER A 480 13.05 -20.06 12.23
C SER A 480 12.53 -19.78 13.65
N CYS A 481 13.40 -19.30 14.53
CA CYS A 481 12.99 -18.83 15.86
C CYS A 481 12.14 -17.54 15.83
N LEU A 482 11.93 -16.96 14.67
CA LEU A 482 11.13 -15.73 14.46
C LEU A 482 9.70 -16.03 14.01
N ALA A 483 9.28 -17.31 13.98
CA ALA A 483 7.94 -17.73 13.59
C ALA A 483 6.81 -17.05 14.38
N ASP A 484 7.03 -16.79 15.69
CA ASP A 484 6.04 -16.09 16.53
C ASP A 484 6.05 -14.57 16.38
N VAL A 485 7.00 -14.00 15.63
CA VAL A 485 7.06 -12.57 15.35
C VAL A 485 6.05 -12.24 14.24
N PRO A 486 5.23 -11.18 14.39
CA PRO A 486 4.28 -10.83 13.33
C PRO A 486 4.95 -10.53 11.99
N HIS A 487 4.70 -11.36 10.98
CA HIS A 487 5.07 -11.09 9.60
C HIS A 487 4.00 -10.21 8.95
N ARG A 488 4.40 -9.25 8.14
CA ARG A 488 3.52 -8.24 7.57
C ARG A 488 3.81 -8.01 6.11
N THR A 489 2.79 -7.70 5.34
CA THR A 489 2.97 -7.08 4.04
C THR A 489 3.59 -5.68 4.21
N GLN A 490 4.04 -5.09 3.11
CA GLN A 490 4.33 -3.66 3.00
C GLN A 490 3.84 -3.23 1.63
N GLN A 491 2.56 -2.92 1.52
CA GLN A 491 1.90 -2.75 0.23
C GLN A 491 1.30 -1.37 0.05
N ILE A 492 1.21 -0.99 -1.21
CA ILE A 492 0.62 0.26 -1.66
C ILE A 492 -0.89 0.25 -1.43
N TYR A 493 -1.44 1.33 -0.85
CA TYR A 493 -2.87 1.53 -0.78
C TYR A 493 -3.44 1.93 -2.16
N PRO A 494 -4.41 1.17 -2.72
CA PRO A 494 -4.82 1.36 -4.12
C PRO A 494 -5.51 2.69 -4.43
N ALA A 495 -6.12 3.34 -3.43
CA ALA A 495 -6.88 4.59 -3.59
C ALA A 495 -6.14 5.83 -3.06
N GLU A 496 -4.83 5.84 -3.16
CA GLU A 496 -3.99 6.89 -2.56
C GLU A 496 -4.12 8.25 -3.23
N LYS A 497 -4.30 8.29 -4.56
CA LYS A 497 -4.33 9.54 -5.34
C LYS A 497 -5.39 9.50 -6.44
N ALA A 498 -6.03 10.64 -6.71
CA ALA A 498 -7.03 10.76 -7.77
C ALA A 498 -6.48 10.44 -9.16
N GLY A 499 -5.25 10.85 -9.46
CA GLY A 499 -4.59 10.65 -10.75
C GLY A 499 -3.92 9.28 -10.92
N TRP A 500 -4.07 8.39 -9.96
CA TRP A 500 -3.33 7.14 -9.91
C TRP A 500 -4.26 5.93 -9.82
N ASP A 501 -4.08 4.96 -10.70
CA ASP A 501 -4.81 3.70 -10.66
C ASP A 501 -3.95 2.61 -10.00
N GLY A 502 -3.98 2.57 -8.67
CA GLY A 502 -3.23 1.59 -7.87
C GLY A 502 -3.64 0.15 -8.15
N THR A 503 -4.83 -0.10 -8.74
CA THR A 503 -5.27 -1.47 -9.08
C THR A 503 -4.40 -2.11 -10.15
N ARG A 504 -3.69 -1.32 -10.96
CA ARG A 504 -2.76 -1.82 -11.99
C ARG A 504 -1.57 -2.58 -11.43
N PHE A 505 -1.20 -2.32 -10.17
CA PHE A 505 -0.11 -3.03 -9.49
C PHE A 505 -0.44 -4.51 -9.21
N ALA A 506 -1.72 -4.88 -9.22
CA ALA A 506 -2.21 -6.21 -8.87
C ALA A 506 -1.82 -6.64 -7.44
N SER A 507 -1.75 -5.71 -6.51
CA SER A 507 -1.39 -5.95 -5.10
C SER A 507 -2.59 -6.09 -4.17
N GLU A 508 -3.83 -5.86 -4.62
CA GLU A 508 -5.04 -5.80 -3.80
C GLU A 508 -5.31 -7.11 -3.04
N GLN A 509 -4.98 -8.25 -3.64
CA GLN A 509 -5.17 -9.54 -2.98
C GLN A 509 -4.25 -9.73 -1.78
N SER A 510 -3.04 -9.17 -1.83
CA SER A 510 -2.10 -9.20 -0.71
C SER A 510 -2.47 -8.24 0.43
N LEU A 511 -3.45 -7.36 0.22
CA LEU A 511 -4.05 -6.53 1.26
C LEU A 511 -5.18 -7.25 2.01
N LEU A 512 -5.63 -8.40 1.54
CA LEU A 512 -6.61 -9.26 2.20
C LEU A 512 -5.89 -10.30 3.07
N PRO A 513 -6.57 -10.92 4.05
CA PRO A 513 -5.97 -11.98 4.86
C PRO A 513 -5.50 -13.16 4.01
N PHE A 514 -4.25 -13.56 4.16
CA PHE A 514 -3.70 -14.80 3.60
C PHE A 514 -2.67 -15.40 4.60
N GLY A 515 -2.77 -16.69 4.86
CA GLY A 515 -1.95 -17.34 5.89
C GLY A 515 -2.04 -16.62 7.23
N ASP A 516 -0.91 -16.50 7.92
CA ASP A 516 -0.76 -15.75 9.17
C ASP A 516 -0.16 -14.35 8.95
N VAL A 517 0.06 -13.96 7.69
CA VAL A 517 0.60 -12.64 7.31
C VAL A 517 -0.40 -11.55 7.64
N ARG A 518 0.03 -10.54 8.38
CA ARG A 518 -0.77 -9.40 8.78
C ARG A 518 -0.67 -8.27 7.76
N LEU A 519 -1.66 -7.40 7.77
CA LEU A 519 -1.65 -6.21 6.92
C LEU A 519 -0.57 -5.23 7.38
N GLY A 520 0.37 -4.94 6.48
CA GLY A 520 1.22 -3.76 6.50
C GLY A 520 0.95 -2.95 5.24
N ILE A 521 0.70 -1.67 5.39
CA ILE A 521 0.21 -0.81 4.31
C ILE A 521 0.89 0.55 4.32
N ASN A 522 1.26 1.05 3.13
CA ASN A 522 1.81 2.38 2.94
C ASN A 522 0.68 3.39 2.75
N LEU A 523 0.71 4.48 3.50
CA LEU A 523 -0.31 5.53 3.50
C LEU A 523 0.32 6.90 3.28
N TYR A 524 0.02 7.48 2.14
CA TYR A 524 0.46 8.80 1.75
C TYR A 524 -0.74 9.72 1.48
N GLY A 525 -0.55 11.03 1.68
CA GLY A 525 -1.61 12.00 1.45
C GLY A 525 -2.83 11.79 2.34
N GLU A 526 -4.01 11.89 1.75
CA GLU A 526 -5.30 11.76 2.44
C GLU A 526 -5.51 10.38 3.06
N ALA A 527 -4.98 9.32 2.43
CA ALA A 527 -5.05 7.97 2.96
C ALA A 527 -4.46 7.86 4.38
N ALA A 528 -3.53 8.76 4.74
CA ALA A 528 -2.93 8.79 6.07
C ALA A 528 -3.90 9.29 7.17
N TYR A 529 -5.00 9.98 6.83
CA TYR A 529 -5.88 10.62 7.84
C TYR A 529 -7.37 10.64 7.52
N ASP A 530 -7.79 10.31 6.29
CA ASP A 530 -9.18 10.40 5.84
C ASP A 530 -10.03 9.20 6.29
N ASP A 531 -11.34 9.39 6.32
CA ASP A 531 -12.35 8.37 6.59
C ASP A 531 -12.34 7.25 5.54
N SER A 532 -12.02 7.55 4.29
CA SER A 532 -12.01 6.59 3.18
C SER A 532 -11.10 5.39 3.43
N PHE A 533 -9.91 5.62 4.02
CA PHE A 533 -9.02 4.53 4.42
C PHE A 533 -9.64 3.67 5.53
N PHE A 534 -10.19 4.27 6.57
CA PHE A 534 -10.78 3.53 7.68
C PHE A 534 -12.05 2.76 7.26
N ASP A 535 -12.84 3.31 6.35
CA ASP A 535 -13.98 2.64 5.73
C ASP A 535 -13.52 1.43 4.88
N TRP A 536 -12.44 1.59 4.11
CA TRP A 536 -11.82 0.48 3.39
C TRP A 536 -11.31 -0.59 4.36
N LEU A 537 -10.59 -0.20 5.42
CA LEU A 537 -10.05 -1.09 6.43
C LEU A 537 -11.16 -1.92 7.11
N ALA A 538 -12.29 -1.30 7.43
CA ALA A 538 -13.44 -1.99 8.02
C ALA A 538 -13.99 -3.09 7.07
N ARG A 539 -13.97 -2.84 5.76
CA ARG A 539 -14.39 -3.82 4.75
C ARG A 539 -13.35 -4.91 4.50
N SER A 540 -12.06 -4.62 4.69
CA SER A 540 -10.97 -5.58 4.45
C SER A 540 -10.93 -6.74 5.44
N ARG A 541 -11.68 -6.65 6.54
CA ARG A 541 -11.69 -7.64 7.65
C ARG A 541 -10.33 -7.82 8.33
N GLN A 542 -9.50 -6.78 8.32
CA GLN A 542 -8.18 -6.74 8.96
C GLN A 542 -8.27 -5.94 10.28
N PRO A 543 -8.64 -6.56 11.41
CA PRO A 543 -8.85 -5.85 12.68
C PRO A 543 -7.55 -5.32 13.29
N VAL A 544 -6.42 -5.82 12.82
CA VAL A 544 -5.07 -5.47 13.28
C VAL A 544 -4.19 -5.23 12.07
N TYR A 545 -3.50 -4.12 12.04
CA TYR A 545 -2.63 -3.74 10.93
C TYR A 545 -1.43 -2.92 11.39
N SER A 546 -0.53 -2.62 10.48
CA SER A 546 0.58 -1.68 10.66
C SER A 546 0.64 -0.72 9.49
N VAL A 547 0.94 0.54 9.76
CA VAL A 547 1.28 1.50 8.73
C VAL A 547 2.79 1.40 8.53
N THR A 548 3.19 0.87 7.38
CA THR A 548 4.59 0.57 7.08
C THR A 548 5.34 1.75 6.49
N GLU A 549 4.62 2.68 5.86
CA GLU A 549 5.10 4.01 5.50
C GLU A 549 3.97 5.02 5.68
N PHE A 550 4.25 6.11 6.36
CA PHE A 550 3.27 7.14 6.70
C PHE A 550 3.79 8.52 6.33
N HIS A 551 3.06 9.21 5.48
CA HIS A 551 3.30 10.64 5.25
C HIS A 551 2.03 11.35 4.75
N PRO A 552 1.47 12.34 5.47
CA PRO A 552 0.24 13.02 5.06
C PRO A 552 0.41 13.98 3.87
N LEU A 553 1.62 14.10 3.29
CA LEU A 553 1.99 15.00 2.19
C LEU A 553 1.63 16.46 2.41
N ARG A 554 1.48 16.86 3.67
CA ARG A 554 1.25 18.24 4.11
C ARG A 554 1.72 18.47 5.53
N ALA A 555 1.91 19.72 5.89
CA ALA A 555 2.15 20.10 7.28
C ALA A 555 0.93 19.81 8.17
N MET A 556 1.19 19.39 9.41
CA MET A 556 0.19 19.22 10.46
C MET A 556 0.66 19.87 11.75
N SER A 557 -0.26 20.44 12.52
CA SER A 557 0.01 20.83 13.90
C SER A 557 0.20 19.58 14.79
N ALA A 558 0.85 19.73 15.94
CA ALA A 558 1.03 18.62 16.88
C ALA A 558 -0.29 18.02 17.38
N ASP A 559 -1.32 18.85 17.57
CA ASP A 559 -2.64 18.38 17.99
C ASP A 559 -3.34 17.59 16.88
N GLU A 560 -3.21 18.03 15.63
CA GLU A 560 -3.76 17.34 14.48
C GLU A 560 -3.07 15.99 14.26
N LEU A 561 -1.75 15.99 14.19
CA LEU A 561 -0.97 14.76 14.04
C LEU A 561 -1.29 13.76 15.16
N ARG A 562 -1.37 14.25 16.41
CA ARG A 562 -1.73 13.39 17.54
C ARG A 562 -3.13 12.77 17.38
N ARG A 563 -4.11 13.52 16.92
CA ARG A 563 -5.46 12.96 16.62
C ARG A 563 -5.39 11.88 15.56
N VAL A 564 -4.63 12.08 14.49
CA VAL A 564 -4.44 11.09 13.43
C VAL A 564 -3.80 9.82 13.98
N LEU A 565 -2.71 9.92 14.73
CA LEU A 565 -2.04 8.77 15.33
C LEU A 565 -2.95 7.99 16.30
N LEU A 566 -3.70 8.70 17.15
CA LEU A 566 -4.67 8.08 18.06
C LEU A 566 -5.83 7.42 17.32
N ARG A 567 -6.24 7.97 16.19
CA ARG A 567 -7.24 7.36 15.32
C ARG A 567 -6.75 6.04 14.75
N HIS A 568 -5.53 5.98 14.23
CA HIS A 568 -4.90 4.73 13.79
C HIS A 568 -4.84 3.70 14.92
N GLN A 569 -4.42 4.11 16.12
CA GLN A 569 -4.39 3.24 17.30
C GLN A 569 -5.79 2.70 17.62
N ALA A 570 -6.82 3.54 17.60
CA ALA A 570 -8.20 3.15 17.88
C ALA A 570 -8.77 2.15 16.85
N HIS A 571 -8.28 2.18 15.62
CA HIS A 571 -8.67 1.26 14.55
C HIS A 571 -7.76 0.02 14.46
N GLY A 572 -6.88 -0.20 15.45
CA GLY A 572 -6.10 -1.43 15.57
C GLY A 572 -4.70 -1.39 14.99
N ALA A 573 -4.17 -0.21 14.65
CA ALA A 573 -2.77 -0.08 14.26
C ALA A 573 -1.85 -0.49 15.41
N GLN A 574 -0.91 -1.40 15.13
CA GLN A 574 0.11 -1.86 16.08
C GLN A 574 1.38 -1.02 16.00
N SER A 575 1.78 -0.65 14.81
CA SER A 575 2.94 0.21 14.56
C SER A 575 2.66 1.17 13.41
N LEU A 576 3.43 2.25 13.42
CA LEU A 576 3.45 3.24 12.35
C LEU A 576 4.90 3.62 12.09
N SER A 577 5.34 3.44 10.84
CA SER A 577 6.66 3.81 10.36
C SER A 577 6.59 5.07 9.50
N PHE A 578 7.63 5.87 9.54
CA PHE A 578 7.83 7.04 8.68
C PHE A 578 9.33 7.19 8.43
N PHE A 579 9.71 7.86 7.37
CA PHE A 579 11.12 8.13 7.12
C PHE A 579 11.62 9.24 8.05
N LEU A 580 12.77 9.03 8.66
CA LEU A 580 13.40 9.98 9.57
C LEU A 580 14.87 10.15 9.18
N HIS A 581 15.28 11.40 9.01
CA HIS A 581 16.68 11.70 8.74
C HIS A 581 17.44 11.97 10.03
N PRO A 582 18.68 11.47 10.19
CA PRO A 582 19.54 11.84 11.30
C PRO A 582 19.80 13.35 11.31
N PRO A 583 19.89 13.98 12.49
CA PRO A 583 20.31 15.36 12.57
C PRO A 583 21.72 15.50 11.99
N PRO A 584 21.96 16.54 11.15
CA PRO A 584 23.26 16.71 10.52
C PRO A 584 24.35 16.99 11.54
N ALA A 585 25.54 16.45 11.31
CA ALA A 585 26.72 16.77 12.11
C ALA A 585 26.97 18.27 12.03
N GLY A 586 27.08 18.95 13.19
CA GLY A 586 27.27 20.41 13.26
C GLY A 586 25.97 21.23 13.09
N GLY A 587 24.79 20.60 13.01
CA GLY A 587 23.49 21.28 13.05
C GLY A 587 23.02 21.91 11.72
N VAL A 588 23.81 21.86 10.66
CA VAL A 588 23.47 22.39 9.33
C VAL A 588 23.64 21.28 8.30
N ARG A 589 22.57 21.01 7.54
CA ARG A 589 22.62 20.08 6.41
C ARG A 589 23.16 20.80 5.18
N THR A 590 24.22 20.27 4.60
CA THR A 590 24.85 20.79 3.38
C THR A 590 24.41 20.04 2.12
N GLU A 591 24.03 18.78 2.28
CA GLU A 591 23.57 17.94 1.17
C GLU A 591 22.03 17.93 1.07
N PRO A 592 21.48 17.90 -0.15
CA PRO A 592 20.05 17.74 -0.36
C PRO A 592 19.55 16.43 0.26
N ILE A 593 18.32 16.44 0.81
CA ILE A 593 17.68 15.23 1.29
C ILE A 593 17.19 14.43 0.08
N ALA A 594 17.72 13.23 -0.10
CA ALA A 594 17.38 12.37 -1.22
C ALA A 594 15.92 11.89 -1.16
N ASN A 595 15.38 11.62 0.04
CA ASN A 595 14.00 11.22 0.23
C ASN A 595 13.11 12.43 0.60
N PRO A 596 12.22 12.90 -0.31
CA PRO A 596 11.36 14.07 -0.08
C PRO A 596 10.32 13.86 1.03
N TYR A 597 10.12 12.63 1.48
CA TYR A 597 9.18 12.25 2.55
C TYR A 597 9.86 12.09 3.92
N ALA A 598 11.17 12.25 3.99
CA ALA A 598 11.88 12.10 5.26
C ALA A 598 11.61 13.29 6.19
N LEU A 599 11.16 13.02 7.40
CA LEU A 599 10.99 14.01 8.46
C LEU A 599 12.38 14.51 8.89
N ASP A 600 12.62 15.79 8.65
CA ASP A 600 13.87 16.49 8.99
C ASP A 600 13.57 17.99 9.11
N PRO A 601 14.18 18.70 10.08
CA PRO A 601 13.98 20.16 10.22
C PRO A 601 14.38 20.97 8.98
N GLY A 602 15.25 20.41 8.13
CA GLY A 602 15.73 21.04 6.90
C GLY A 602 14.99 20.60 5.63
N ASN A 603 13.91 19.80 5.74
CA ASN A 603 13.15 19.32 4.58
C ASN A 603 11.77 20.00 4.47
N PRO A 604 11.63 21.11 3.71
CA PRO A 604 10.34 21.79 3.56
C PRO A 604 9.38 21.05 2.62
N LEU A 605 9.86 20.03 1.88
CA LEU A 605 9.03 19.31 0.91
C LEU A 605 7.89 18.57 1.63
N ASN A 606 6.70 18.69 1.08
CA ASN A 606 5.50 18.03 1.61
C ASN A 606 5.19 18.36 3.09
N GLY A 607 5.76 19.44 3.67
CA GLY A 607 5.60 19.81 5.07
C GLY A 607 6.37 18.91 6.05
N SER A 608 7.41 18.21 5.59
CA SER A 608 8.17 17.24 6.39
C SER A 608 8.90 17.88 7.58
N ASP A 609 9.37 19.15 7.45
CA ASP A 609 9.96 19.94 8.54
C ASP A 609 8.94 20.23 9.66
N ALA A 610 7.74 20.66 9.28
CA ALA A 610 6.64 20.89 10.22
C ALA A 610 6.19 19.60 10.92
N LEU A 611 6.11 18.49 10.16
CA LEU A 611 5.79 17.17 10.71
C LEU A 611 6.85 16.68 11.70
N TYR A 612 8.13 16.92 11.42
CA TYR A 612 9.21 16.64 12.38
C TYR A 612 8.98 17.40 13.69
N GLY A 613 8.70 18.69 13.59
CA GLY A 613 8.39 19.55 14.75
C GLY A 613 7.15 19.09 15.52
N ALA A 614 6.09 18.73 14.80
CA ALA A 614 4.86 18.19 15.37
C ALA A 614 5.08 16.85 16.09
N MET A 615 5.82 15.92 15.48
CA MET A 615 6.15 14.62 16.08
C MET A 615 6.94 14.78 17.38
N ARG A 616 7.92 15.68 17.41
CA ARG A 616 8.66 16.00 18.64
C ARG A 616 7.74 16.50 19.76
N GLN A 617 6.76 17.32 19.44
CA GLN A 617 5.78 17.80 20.42
C GLN A 617 4.84 16.69 20.89
N VAL A 618 4.40 15.79 19.99
CA VAL A 618 3.58 14.61 20.34
C VAL A 618 4.33 13.71 21.31
N MET A 619 5.62 13.45 21.10
CA MET A 619 6.40 12.58 21.99
C MET A 619 6.68 13.19 23.37
N ARG A 620 6.56 14.51 23.52
CA ARG A 620 6.79 15.24 24.79
C ARG A 620 5.51 15.49 25.60
N ARG A 621 4.38 15.06 25.08
CA ARG A 621 3.07 15.09 25.75
C ARG A 621 2.72 13.68 26.27
#